data_944e590eb53dc97afe6d3cf770ed6774
#
_entry.id   944e590eb53dc97afe6d3cf770ed6774
#
_cell.length_a   1.000
_cell.length_b   1.000
_cell.length_c   1.000
_cell.angle_alpha   90.00
_cell.angle_beta   90.00
_cell.angle_gamma   90.00
#
_symmetry.space_group_name_H-M   'P 1'
#
loop_
_entity.id
_entity.type
_entity.pdbx_description
1 polymer ?
#
loop_
_entity_poly.entity_id
_entity_poly.type
_entity_poly.pdbx_seq_one_letter_code
_entity_poly.pdbx_strand_id
1 'polypeptide(L)'
;MGIGGSYLGAKGALELLRPRPQPGDPKILFAGNSLSPDALMHLLEELGDLDFDLNVVSKSGTTLEPALAFRMFRGLLEAKYGPEKAKKHIFATTDAHRGVLKHMADEEGWETFVVPDDVGGRYSVLSAVGPPPVLMYRP
;
A
#
# COMPACT_ATOMS: atom_id res chain seq x y z
N MET A 1 -1.65 0.67 0.70
CA MET A 1 -3.10 0.69 0.37
C MET A 1 -3.72 -0.61 0.78
N GLY A 2 -4.88 -0.59 1.43
CA GLY A 2 -5.59 -1.80 1.87
C GLY A 2 -6.83 -1.45 2.67
N ILE A 3 -7.63 -2.46 3.00
CA ILE A 3 -8.86 -2.32 3.79
C ILE A 3 -8.92 -3.43 4.85
N GLY A 4 -9.70 -3.25 5.91
CA GLY A 4 -9.90 -4.23 6.97
C GLY A 4 -8.58 -4.64 7.64
N GLY A 5 -8.29 -5.94 7.70
CA GLY A 5 -7.07 -6.47 8.29
C GLY A 5 -5.78 -5.99 7.62
N SER A 6 -5.82 -5.69 6.34
CA SER A 6 -4.69 -5.14 5.59
C SER A 6 -4.39 -3.66 5.90
N TYR A 7 -5.22 -3.00 6.69
CA TYR A 7 -5.11 -1.60 7.07
C TYR A 7 -5.04 -1.40 8.58
N LEU A 8 -6.06 -1.90 9.31
CA LEU A 8 -6.26 -1.57 10.72
C LEU A 8 -5.10 -2.07 11.61
N GLY A 9 -4.58 -3.26 11.35
CA GLY A 9 -3.49 -3.82 12.13
C GLY A 9 -2.19 -3.04 11.96
N ALA A 10 -1.83 -2.71 10.72
CA ALA A 10 -0.64 -1.91 10.43
C ALA A 10 -0.76 -0.49 11.00
N LYS A 11 -1.93 0.16 10.86
CA LYS A 11 -2.19 1.47 11.43
C LYS A 11 -2.08 1.45 12.95
N GLY A 12 -2.75 0.49 13.61
CA GLY A 12 -2.70 0.38 15.07
C GLY A 12 -1.30 0.12 15.61
N ALA A 13 -0.51 -0.73 14.93
CA ALA A 13 0.88 -0.98 15.30
C ALA A 13 1.75 0.28 15.17
N LEU A 14 1.58 1.05 14.10
CA LEU A 14 2.30 2.30 13.90
C LEU A 14 1.95 3.35 14.95
N GLU A 15 0.67 3.53 15.27
CA GLU A 15 0.20 4.46 16.29
C GLU A 15 0.71 4.07 17.69
N LEU A 16 0.80 2.77 17.99
CA LEU A 16 1.33 2.27 19.25
C LEU A 16 2.85 2.46 19.37
N LEU A 17 3.59 2.14 18.31
CA LEU A 17 5.06 2.13 18.34
C LEU A 17 5.68 3.50 18.08
N ARG A 18 4.98 4.37 17.34
CA ARG A 18 5.42 5.72 16.99
C ARG A 18 4.36 6.78 17.30
N PRO A 19 4.03 6.99 18.56
CA PRO A 19 2.98 7.94 18.95
C PRO A 19 3.31 9.39 18.59
N ARG A 20 4.58 9.72 18.35
CA ARG A 20 5.04 11.07 17.96
C ARG A 20 6.04 10.97 16.81
N PRO A 21 5.66 11.37 15.58
CA PRO A 21 6.60 11.46 14.46
C PRO A 21 7.78 12.39 14.81
N GLN A 22 8.98 11.97 14.43
CA GLN A 22 10.18 12.77 14.58
C GLN A 22 10.53 13.49 13.26
N PRO A 23 11.22 14.62 13.30
CA PRO A 23 11.76 15.23 12.07
C PRO A 23 12.63 14.23 11.31
N GLY A 24 12.31 14.03 10.03
CA GLY A 24 12.99 13.03 9.17
C GLY A 24 12.33 11.65 9.14
N ASP A 25 11.32 11.40 9.97
CA ASP A 25 10.54 10.17 9.85
C ASP A 25 9.74 10.14 8.54
N PRO A 26 9.61 8.96 7.89
CA PRO A 26 8.77 8.82 6.73
C PRO A 26 7.30 9.05 7.09
N LYS A 27 6.61 9.81 6.26
CA LYS A 27 5.17 9.98 6.35
C LYS A 27 4.48 8.75 5.78
N ILE A 28 3.60 8.12 6.55
CA ILE A 28 2.85 6.94 6.11
C ILE A 28 1.38 7.34 5.96
N LEU A 29 0.89 7.27 4.74
CA LEU A 29 -0.49 7.56 4.39
C LEU A 29 -1.24 6.25 4.08
N PHE A 30 -2.48 6.17 4.55
CA PHE A 30 -3.34 5.00 4.32
C PHE A 30 -4.44 5.35 3.34
N ALA A 31 -4.52 4.61 2.23
CA ALA A 31 -5.53 4.76 1.19
C ALA A 31 -6.24 3.43 0.90
N GLY A 32 -7.41 3.50 0.26
CA GLY A 32 -8.17 2.32 -0.16
C GLY A 32 -8.99 1.67 0.97
N ASN A 33 -9.25 2.39 2.04
CA ASN A 33 -10.12 1.98 3.13
C ASN A 33 -11.50 2.63 3.08
N SER A 34 -11.73 3.49 2.09
CA SER A 34 -12.98 4.21 1.87
C SER A 34 -13.17 4.52 0.39
N LEU A 35 -14.44 4.65 -0.04
CA LEU A 35 -14.84 5.16 -1.36
C LEU A 35 -15.20 6.64 -1.33
N SER A 36 -14.98 7.34 -0.21
CA SER A 36 -15.26 8.77 -0.09
C SER A 36 -14.34 9.58 -0.99
N PRO A 37 -14.87 10.38 -1.94
CA PRO A 37 -14.05 11.29 -2.73
C PRO A 37 -13.31 12.32 -1.88
N ASP A 38 -13.96 12.83 -0.83
CA ASP A 38 -13.37 13.84 0.07
C ASP A 38 -12.16 13.27 0.82
N ALA A 39 -12.27 12.02 1.32
CA ALA A 39 -11.15 11.35 1.98
C ALA A 39 -9.96 11.17 1.03
N LEU A 40 -10.23 10.87 -0.24
CA LEU A 40 -9.21 10.74 -1.27
C LEU A 40 -8.58 12.09 -1.61
N MET A 41 -9.39 13.14 -1.77
CA MET A 41 -8.90 14.50 -2.04
C MET A 41 -7.99 14.99 -0.91
N HIS A 42 -8.36 14.79 0.35
CA HIS A 42 -7.50 15.12 1.49
C HIS A 42 -6.16 14.38 1.45
N LEU A 43 -6.17 13.09 1.08
CA LEU A 43 -4.93 12.35 0.93
C LEU A 43 -4.04 12.89 -0.20
N LEU A 44 -4.63 13.32 -1.31
CA LEU A 44 -3.92 13.92 -2.43
C LEU A 44 -3.33 15.28 -2.05
N GLU A 45 -4.08 16.11 -1.33
CA GLU A 45 -3.62 17.40 -0.80
C GLU A 45 -2.46 17.19 0.20
N GLU A 46 -2.60 16.19 1.09
CA GLU A 46 -1.57 15.86 2.08
C GLU A 46 -0.29 15.29 1.43
N LEU A 47 -0.44 14.54 0.33
CA LEU A 47 0.68 14.02 -0.47
C LEU A 47 1.39 15.16 -1.20
N GLY A 48 0.64 16.08 -1.83
CA GLY A 48 1.20 17.20 -2.58
C GLY A 48 2.24 16.75 -3.61
N ASP A 49 3.38 17.42 -3.61
CA ASP A 49 4.50 17.13 -4.50
C ASP A 49 5.55 16.19 -3.91
N LEU A 50 5.26 15.55 -2.77
CA LEU A 50 6.20 14.63 -2.14
C LEU A 50 6.52 13.44 -3.04
N ASP A 51 7.74 12.92 -2.93
CA ASP A 51 8.10 11.62 -3.47
C ASP A 51 7.47 10.53 -2.60
N PHE A 52 6.94 9.49 -3.24
CA PHE A 52 6.27 8.43 -2.50
C PHE A 52 6.42 7.07 -3.17
N ASP A 53 6.38 6.05 -2.35
CA ASP A 53 6.25 4.66 -2.75
C ASP A 53 4.84 4.15 -2.43
N LEU A 54 4.38 3.16 -3.17
CA LEU A 54 3.04 2.63 -3.11
C LEU A 54 3.06 1.14 -2.76
N ASN A 55 2.60 0.77 -1.56
CA ASN A 55 2.36 -0.63 -1.23
C ASN A 55 0.89 -0.97 -1.32
N VAL A 56 0.54 -1.88 -2.22
CA VAL A 56 -0.84 -2.39 -2.39
C VAL A 56 -0.96 -3.72 -1.66
N VAL A 57 -1.85 -3.75 -0.67
CA VAL A 57 -2.07 -4.93 0.17
C VAL A 57 -3.43 -5.52 -0.13
N SER A 58 -3.47 -6.58 -0.89
CA SER A 58 -4.71 -7.31 -1.20
C SER A 58 -4.41 -8.75 -1.62
N LYS A 59 -4.93 -9.73 -0.88
CA LYS A 59 -4.69 -11.15 -1.18
C LYS A 59 -5.28 -11.55 -2.52
N SER A 60 -6.52 -11.16 -2.82
CA SER A 60 -7.18 -11.47 -4.09
C SER A 60 -6.91 -10.47 -5.22
N GLY A 61 -6.65 -9.22 -4.87
CA GLY A 61 -6.57 -8.11 -5.82
C GLY A 61 -7.91 -7.63 -6.37
N THR A 62 -9.05 -8.18 -5.88
CA THR A 62 -10.39 -7.88 -6.39
C THR A 62 -11.22 -6.95 -5.49
N THR A 63 -10.67 -6.54 -4.35
CA THR A 63 -11.36 -5.62 -3.43
C THR A 63 -11.42 -4.23 -4.05
N LEU A 64 -12.64 -3.69 -4.14
CA LEU A 64 -12.93 -2.50 -4.95
C LEU A 64 -12.22 -1.24 -4.44
N GLU A 65 -12.27 -0.98 -3.14
CA GLU A 65 -11.74 0.24 -2.54
C GLU A 65 -10.23 0.39 -2.75
N PRO A 66 -9.39 -0.62 -2.42
CA PRO A 66 -7.97 -0.57 -2.73
C PRO A 66 -7.68 -0.50 -4.23
N ALA A 67 -8.49 -1.19 -5.07
CA ALA A 67 -8.27 -1.21 -6.51
C ALA A 67 -8.50 0.17 -7.15
N LEU A 68 -9.56 0.88 -6.73
CA LEU A 68 -9.82 2.25 -7.20
C LEU A 68 -8.74 3.23 -6.74
N ALA A 69 -8.39 3.18 -5.46
CA ALA A 69 -7.33 4.01 -4.93
C ALA A 69 -6.00 3.73 -5.65
N PHE A 70 -5.66 2.45 -5.85
CA PHE A 70 -4.44 2.05 -6.56
C PHE A 70 -4.38 2.63 -7.98
N ARG A 71 -5.47 2.54 -8.73
CA ARG A 71 -5.53 3.09 -10.09
C ARG A 71 -5.19 4.58 -10.13
N MET A 72 -5.69 5.34 -9.16
CA MET A 72 -5.44 6.79 -9.08
C MET A 72 -3.99 7.10 -8.70
N PHE A 73 -3.47 6.48 -7.64
CA PHE A 73 -2.10 6.74 -7.18
C PHE A 73 -1.05 6.18 -8.14
N ARG A 74 -1.31 5.06 -8.82
CA ARG A 74 -0.47 4.56 -9.91
C ARG A 74 -0.38 5.62 -11.02
N GLY A 75 -1.51 6.19 -11.44
CA GLY A 75 -1.52 7.27 -12.43
C GLY A 75 -0.69 8.49 -12.02
N LEU A 76 -0.69 8.85 -10.74
CA LEU A 76 0.17 9.93 -10.23
C LEU A 76 1.65 9.57 -10.28
N LEU A 77 2.03 8.33 -9.91
CA LEU A 77 3.42 7.86 -10.03
C LEU A 77 3.88 7.87 -11.49
N GLU A 78 3.03 7.37 -12.40
CA GLU A 78 3.34 7.34 -13.83
C GLU A 78 3.46 8.75 -14.43
N ALA A 79 2.63 9.69 -14.00
CA ALA A 79 2.73 11.09 -14.40
C ALA A 79 4.01 11.76 -13.87
N LYS A 80 4.41 11.43 -12.64
CA LYS A 80 5.58 12.02 -11.97
C LYS A 80 6.91 11.46 -12.48
N TYR A 81 7.04 10.14 -12.60
CA TYR A 81 8.31 9.46 -12.89
C TYR A 81 8.38 8.87 -14.29
N GLY A 82 7.27 8.83 -15.00
CA GLY A 82 7.11 8.04 -16.23
C GLY A 82 6.86 6.56 -15.93
N PRO A 83 6.22 5.82 -16.86
CA PRO A 83 5.71 4.47 -16.60
C PRO A 83 6.79 3.48 -16.16
N GLU A 84 7.98 3.52 -16.76
CA GLU A 84 9.05 2.56 -16.44
C GLU A 84 9.71 2.81 -15.08
N LYS A 85 9.87 4.07 -14.67
CA LYS A 85 10.42 4.38 -13.34
C LYS A 85 9.39 4.19 -12.24
N ALA A 86 8.13 4.50 -12.51
CA ALA A 86 7.02 4.31 -11.57
C ALA A 86 6.91 2.86 -11.07
N LYS A 87 7.26 1.86 -11.88
CA LYS A 87 7.26 0.43 -11.49
C LYS A 87 8.16 0.15 -10.28
N LYS A 88 9.24 0.90 -10.11
CA LYS A 88 10.17 0.74 -8.98
C LYS A 88 9.66 1.33 -7.67
N HIS A 89 8.59 2.09 -7.74
CA HIS A 89 7.90 2.72 -6.61
C HIS A 89 6.60 1.99 -6.23
N ILE A 90 6.33 0.83 -6.86
CA ILE A 90 5.14 0.03 -6.60
C ILE A 90 5.54 -1.32 -6.03
N PHE A 91 4.94 -1.66 -4.90
CA PHE A 91 5.11 -2.92 -4.19
C PHE A 91 3.75 -3.59 -4.03
N ALA A 92 3.69 -4.90 -4.17
CA ALA A 92 2.47 -5.66 -4.00
C ALA A 92 2.59 -6.68 -2.87
N THR A 93 1.78 -6.52 -1.83
CA THR A 93 1.64 -7.51 -0.75
C THR A 93 0.39 -8.34 -1.03
N THR A 94 0.57 -9.57 -1.52
CA THR A 94 -0.50 -10.37 -2.12
C THR A 94 -0.29 -11.88 -1.93
N ASP A 95 -1.11 -12.71 -2.56
CA ASP A 95 -0.94 -14.17 -2.61
C ASP A 95 0.36 -14.55 -3.35
N ALA A 96 0.91 -15.73 -3.03
CA ALA A 96 2.14 -16.21 -3.64
C ALA A 96 1.97 -16.57 -5.12
N HIS A 97 0.80 -17.09 -5.50
CA HIS A 97 0.58 -17.74 -6.80
C HIS A 97 -0.68 -17.29 -7.53
N ARG A 98 -1.65 -16.69 -6.84
CA ARG A 98 -3.00 -16.45 -7.35
C ARG A 98 -3.47 -15.02 -7.12
N GLY A 99 -4.47 -14.64 -7.89
CA GLY A 99 -5.15 -13.35 -7.74
C GLY A 99 -4.72 -12.31 -8.76
N VAL A 100 -5.60 -11.35 -9.00
CA VAL A 100 -5.41 -10.30 -10.01
C VAL A 100 -4.18 -9.45 -9.70
N LEU A 101 -3.96 -9.11 -8.43
CA LEU A 101 -2.81 -8.29 -8.03
C LEU A 101 -1.48 -9.04 -8.23
N LYS A 102 -1.46 -10.37 -7.98
CA LYS A 102 -0.26 -11.19 -8.23
C LYS A 102 0.08 -11.21 -9.72
N HIS A 103 -0.89 -11.51 -10.58
CA HIS A 103 -0.67 -11.51 -12.02
C HIS A 103 -0.16 -10.17 -12.54
N MET A 104 -0.81 -9.09 -12.11
CA MET A 104 -0.38 -7.73 -12.47
C MET A 104 1.04 -7.42 -12.01
N ALA A 105 1.40 -7.81 -10.78
CA ALA A 105 2.74 -7.59 -10.24
C ALA A 105 3.81 -8.36 -11.03
N ASP A 106 3.50 -9.59 -11.45
CA ASP A 106 4.42 -10.41 -12.25
C ASP A 106 4.61 -9.84 -13.66
N GLU A 107 3.52 -9.40 -14.31
CA GLU A 107 3.56 -8.80 -15.65
C GLU A 107 4.32 -7.46 -15.65
N GLU A 108 4.13 -6.64 -14.63
CA GLU A 108 4.77 -5.33 -14.52
C GLU A 108 6.15 -5.37 -13.87
N GLY A 109 6.53 -6.50 -13.27
CA GLY A 109 7.81 -6.68 -12.60
C GLY A 109 7.93 -5.94 -11.26
N TRP A 110 6.81 -5.79 -10.52
CA TRP A 110 6.83 -5.17 -9.20
C TRP A 110 7.41 -6.11 -8.14
N GLU A 111 8.04 -5.55 -7.14
CA GLU A 111 8.46 -6.31 -5.96
C GLU A 111 7.23 -6.81 -5.19
N THR A 112 7.23 -8.10 -4.83
CA THR A 112 6.10 -8.74 -4.17
C THR A 112 6.45 -9.26 -2.79
N PHE A 113 5.52 -9.09 -1.85
CA PHE A 113 5.56 -9.69 -0.51
C PHE A 113 4.38 -10.66 -0.36
N VAL A 114 4.66 -11.82 0.20
CA VAL A 114 3.66 -12.90 0.26
C VAL A 114 2.85 -12.85 1.54
N VAL A 115 1.52 -12.90 1.40
CA VAL A 115 0.59 -13.19 2.48
C VAL A 115 0.35 -14.70 2.52
N PRO A 116 0.71 -15.41 3.59
CA PRO A 116 0.52 -16.85 3.68
C PRO A 116 -0.94 -17.26 3.50
N ASP A 117 -1.17 -18.44 2.91
CA ASP A 117 -2.51 -18.92 2.58
C ASP A 117 -3.38 -19.23 3.81
N ASP A 118 -2.75 -19.68 4.87
CA ASP A 118 -3.35 -20.04 6.16
C ASP A 118 -3.60 -18.84 7.09
N VAL A 119 -3.14 -17.63 6.70
CA VAL A 119 -3.34 -16.40 7.45
C VAL A 119 -4.56 -15.66 6.97
N GLY A 120 -5.59 -15.57 7.82
CA GLY A 120 -6.78 -14.75 7.58
C GLY A 120 -6.50 -13.26 7.74
N GLY A 121 -7.33 -12.41 7.10
CA GLY A 121 -7.15 -10.96 7.06
C GLY A 121 -6.95 -10.31 8.43
N ARG A 122 -7.63 -10.77 9.48
CA ARG A 122 -7.52 -10.23 10.85
C ARG A 122 -6.16 -10.45 11.51
N TYR A 123 -5.47 -11.51 11.13
CA TYR A 123 -4.17 -11.90 11.68
C TYR A 123 -3.01 -11.51 10.77
N SER A 124 -3.29 -10.95 9.61
CA SER A 124 -2.30 -10.67 8.57
C SER A 124 -1.26 -9.61 8.97
N VAL A 125 -1.54 -8.79 9.98
CA VAL A 125 -0.57 -7.83 10.53
C VAL A 125 0.72 -8.47 11.00
N LEU A 126 0.70 -9.75 11.40
CA LEU A 126 1.88 -10.52 11.80
C LEU A 126 2.63 -11.17 10.63
N SER A 127 2.15 -10.96 9.41
CA SER A 127 2.78 -11.39 8.16
C SER A 127 3.37 -10.20 7.40
N ALA A 128 3.71 -10.37 6.13
CA ALA A 128 4.19 -9.31 5.24
C ALA A 128 3.24 -8.11 5.09
N VAL A 129 2.02 -8.16 5.62
CA VAL A 129 1.07 -7.03 5.64
C VAL A 129 1.48 -5.95 6.65
N GLY A 130 2.05 -6.32 7.78
CA GLY A 130 2.45 -5.39 8.84
C GLY A 130 3.83 -4.77 8.64
N PRO A 131 4.92 -5.56 8.55
CA PRO A 131 6.27 -5.05 8.46
C PRO A 131 6.59 -4.17 7.24
N PRO A 132 6.16 -4.47 6.01
CA PRO A 132 6.51 -3.67 4.84
C PRO A 132 6.17 -2.19 4.94
N PRO A 133 4.98 -1.78 5.42
CA PRO A 133 4.69 -0.35 5.63
C PRO A 133 5.59 0.32 6.65
N VAL A 134 6.17 -0.47 7.59
CA VAL A 134 7.05 0.04 8.66
C VAL A 134 8.51 0.09 8.22
N LEU A 135 8.90 -0.77 7.25
CA LEU A 135 10.28 -0.91 6.79
C LEU A 135 10.59 -0.18 5.48
N MET A 136 9.59 0.31 4.77
CA MET A 136 9.76 1.03 3.50
C MET A 136 10.26 2.47 3.69
N TYR A 137 11.22 2.66 4.56
CA TYR A 137 11.95 3.92 4.65
C TYR A 137 13.16 3.88 3.73
N ARG A 138 13.21 4.80 2.78
CA ARG A 138 14.46 5.22 2.14
C ARG A 138 14.80 6.62 2.65
N PRO A 139 15.95 6.80 3.27
CA PRO A 139 16.42 8.12 3.63
C PRO A 139 16.68 8.96 2.36
#